data_deac4404d03bb0e0f17531b7b995ab93
#
_entry.id   deac4404d03bb0e0f17531b7b995ab93
#
_cell.length_a   1.000
_cell.length_b   1.000
_cell.length_c   1.000
_cell.angle_alpha   90.00
_cell.angle_beta   90.00
_cell.angle_gamma   90.00
#
_symmetry.space_group_name_H-M   'P 1'
#
loop_
_entity.id
_entity.type
_entity.pdbx_description
1 polymer ?
#
loop_
_entity_poly.entity_id
_entity_poly.type
_entity_poly.pdbx_seq_one_letter_code
_entity_poly.pdbx_strand_id
1 'polypeptide(L)'
;MIRKVARTLKDSCFQMAIDTLSKFQLLSSCKINNSTFTIDIPNGSTFLFKGLDDSEKIKSITSITDIVIEEATEITQDEFTQLDLRLRARKTNLQIYLMFNPVSKVNWCYKYWFEKGTPPKTKIIKTTYKDNRFLPPDYIASLERMKETNFTYWNIYANGEFCSLDKLIYTNWRQYDEVPPQNLPILIGLDFGYINDASALIVSRIDEENKKIYIYDEHYEKGLLNDAIANIIKYKGYAKELIIADSAEKKSIEEIRREGVPRIRAAVKGQGSILQGI
;
A
#
# COMPACT_ATOMS: atom_id res chain seq x y z
N MET A 1 -17.09 10.55 4.70
CA MET A 1 -16.03 9.68 5.22
C MET A 1 -15.62 8.68 4.17
N ILE A 2 -14.33 8.45 4.03
CA ILE A 2 -13.74 7.62 2.97
C ILE A 2 -12.86 6.53 3.59
N ARG A 3 -12.92 5.32 3.03
CA ARG A 3 -12.01 4.21 3.28
C ARG A 3 -11.69 3.50 1.96
N LYS A 4 -10.59 2.74 1.89
CA LYS A 4 -10.21 2.02 0.66
C LYS A 4 -11.31 1.07 0.20
N VAL A 5 -11.88 0.28 1.11
CA VAL A 5 -12.88 -0.75 0.81
C VAL A 5 -14.24 -0.40 1.42
N ALA A 6 -15.29 -0.32 0.58
CA ALA A 6 -16.64 0.05 1.02
C ALA A 6 -17.22 -0.92 2.07
N ARG A 7 -16.95 -2.22 1.93
CA ARG A 7 -17.48 -3.25 2.84
C ARG A 7 -17.09 -3.01 4.30
N THR A 8 -15.88 -2.50 4.55
CA THR A 8 -15.37 -2.25 5.91
C THR A 8 -15.98 -1.01 6.56
N LEU A 9 -16.56 -0.09 5.78
CA LEU A 9 -17.18 1.14 6.30
C LEU A 9 -18.40 0.88 7.16
N LYS A 10 -19.20 -0.14 6.82
CA LYS A 10 -20.44 -0.45 7.55
C LYS A 10 -20.16 -0.76 9.01
N ASP A 11 -19.23 -1.66 9.25
CA ASP A 11 -18.92 -2.19 10.58
C ASP A 11 -17.89 -1.35 11.35
N SER A 12 -17.34 -0.28 10.71
CA SER A 12 -16.41 0.66 11.33
C SER A 12 -17.01 2.06 11.45
N CYS A 13 -16.66 2.95 10.54
CA CYS A 13 -17.00 4.38 10.63
C CYS A 13 -18.50 4.66 10.66
N PHE A 14 -19.31 3.94 9.90
CA PHE A 14 -20.75 4.18 9.85
C PHE A 14 -21.43 3.76 11.16
N GLN A 15 -21.10 2.56 11.68
CA GLN A 15 -21.61 2.12 12.96
C GLN A 15 -21.14 3.01 14.11
N MET A 16 -19.85 3.40 14.11
CA MET A 16 -19.31 4.33 15.11
C MET A 16 -20.04 5.68 15.11
N ALA A 17 -20.41 6.20 13.94
CA ALA A 17 -21.18 7.44 13.84
C ALA A 17 -22.59 7.26 14.45
N ILE A 18 -23.26 6.14 14.18
CA ILE A 18 -24.58 5.81 14.78
C ILE A 18 -24.46 5.72 16.30
N ASP A 19 -23.47 4.98 16.81
CA ASP A 19 -23.25 4.82 18.25
C ASP A 19 -22.96 6.15 18.94
N THR A 20 -22.18 7.00 18.27
CA THR A 20 -21.87 8.35 18.77
C THR A 20 -23.10 9.25 18.83
N LEU A 21 -23.93 9.25 17.79
CA LEU A 21 -25.20 9.97 17.77
C LEU A 21 -26.16 9.45 18.84
N SER A 22 -26.17 8.16 19.09
CA SER A 22 -26.96 7.53 20.16
C SER A 22 -26.50 8.02 21.54
N LYS A 23 -25.19 8.01 21.81
CA LYS A 23 -24.62 8.52 23.06
C LYS A 23 -24.96 9.98 23.33
N PHE A 24 -25.02 10.80 22.28
CA PHE A 24 -25.41 12.20 22.38
C PHE A 24 -26.95 12.41 22.34
N GLN A 25 -27.74 11.36 22.32
CA GLN A 25 -29.21 11.39 22.24
C GLN A 25 -29.74 12.12 20.99
N LEU A 26 -28.96 12.14 19.91
CA LEU A 26 -29.29 12.80 18.66
C LEU A 26 -29.85 11.84 17.60
N LEU A 27 -29.74 10.53 17.82
CA LEU A 27 -30.05 9.51 16.82
C LEU A 27 -31.51 9.58 16.33
N SER A 28 -32.46 9.84 17.22
CA SER A 28 -33.89 9.90 16.88
C SER A 28 -34.26 11.08 15.98
N SER A 29 -33.44 12.13 15.95
CA SER A 29 -33.64 13.32 15.11
C SER A 29 -32.92 13.21 13.76
N CYS A 30 -32.09 12.19 13.54
CA CYS A 30 -31.34 11.98 12.29
C CYS A 30 -32.09 11.05 11.35
N LYS A 31 -31.89 11.21 10.03
CA LYS A 31 -32.36 10.25 9.03
C LYS A 31 -31.20 9.38 8.61
N ILE A 32 -31.31 8.06 8.84
CA ILE A 32 -30.27 7.09 8.54
C ILE A 32 -30.70 6.25 7.33
N ASN A 33 -29.83 6.16 6.33
CA ASN A 33 -30.01 5.29 5.18
C ASN A 33 -28.92 4.23 5.13
N ASN A 34 -29.27 3.02 5.50
CA ASN A 34 -28.36 1.86 5.55
C ASN A 34 -27.97 1.34 4.15
N SER A 35 -28.74 1.65 3.10
CA SER A 35 -28.44 1.18 1.75
C SER A 35 -27.40 2.08 1.06
N THR A 36 -27.46 3.38 1.30
CA THR A 36 -26.55 4.36 0.72
C THR A 36 -25.41 4.77 1.67
N PHE A 37 -25.46 4.30 2.91
CA PHE A 37 -24.56 4.71 4.01
C PHE A 37 -24.52 6.23 4.16
N THR A 38 -25.67 6.81 4.44
CA THR A 38 -25.81 8.26 4.67
C THR A 38 -26.52 8.55 5.97
N ILE A 39 -26.15 9.65 6.62
CA ILE A 39 -26.79 10.15 7.83
C ILE A 39 -27.08 11.64 7.62
N ASP A 40 -28.35 12.02 7.60
CA ASP A 40 -28.76 13.41 7.55
C ASP A 40 -29.04 13.93 8.97
N ILE A 41 -28.42 15.05 9.30
CA ILE A 41 -28.53 15.72 10.61
C ILE A 41 -29.58 16.84 10.51
N PRO A 42 -30.33 17.15 11.57
CA PRO A 42 -31.39 18.18 11.55
C PRO A 42 -30.92 19.60 11.13
N ASN A 43 -29.65 19.90 11.33
CA ASN A 43 -29.07 21.19 10.92
C ASN A 43 -28.79 21.31 9.40
N GLY A 44 -29.17 20.29 8.60
CA GLY A 44 -28.95 20.25 7.16
C GLY A 44 -27.60 19.67 6.75
N SER A 45 -26.77 19.20 7.68
CA SER A 45 -25.52 18.48 7.36
C SER A 45 -25.81 17.02 6.99
N THR A 46 -25.07 16.51 6.02
CA THR A 46 -25.14 15.09 5.61
C THR A 46 -23.76 14.44 5.71
N PHE A 47 -23.69 13.31 6.39
CA PHE A 47 -22.53 12.44 6.36
C PHE A 47 -22.69 11.38 5.26
N LEU A 48 -21.70 11.29 4.37
CA LEU A 48 -21.61 10.30 3.31
C LEU A 48 -20.46 9.35 3.64
N PHE A 49 -20.72 8.03 3.60
CA PHE A 49 -19.68 7.01 3.79
C PHE A 49 -19.49 6.26 2.47
N LYS A 50 -18.27 6.33 1.90
CA LYS A 50 -17.96 5.80 0.58
C LYS A 50 -16.62 5.07 0.57
N GLY A 51 -16.56 3.92 -0.14
CA GLY A 51 -15.30 3.24 -0.47
C GLY A 51 -14.71 3.76 -1.77
N LEU A 52 -13.40 3.55 -1.94
CA LEU A 52 -12.67 3.88 -3.17
C LEU A 52 -12.56 2.71 -4.15
N ASP A 53 -13.13 1.56 -3.80
CA ASP A 53 -13.26 0.40 -4.69
C ASP A 53 -14.14 0.64 -5.93
N ASP A 54 -14.91 1.73 -5.90
CA ASP A 54 -15.69 2.22 -7.06
C ASP A 54 -15.41 3.71 -7.28
N SER A 55 -14.36 3.99 -8.05
CA SER A 55 -13.93 5.35 -8.36
C SER A 55 -14.99 6.18 -9.11
N GLU A 56 -15.89 5.54 -9.87
CA GLU A 56 -16.96 6.23 -10.59
C GLU A 56 -17.99 6.82 -9.64
N LYS A 57 -18.30 6.15 -8.53
CA LYS A 57 -19.23 6.67 -7.51
C LYS A 57 -18.71 7.93 -6.82
N ILE A 58 -17.39 8.09 -6.75
CA ILE A 58 -16.77 9.29 -6.17
C ILE A 58 -16.89 10.47 -7.12
N LYS A 59 -16.83 10.24 -8.43
CA LYS A 59 -16.97 11.29 -9.44
C LYS A 59 -18.33 11.99 -9.39
N SER A 60 -19.38 11.33 -8.91
CA SER A 60 -20.73 11.87 -8.79
C SER A 60 -20.96 12.73 -7.55
N ILE A 61 -20.03 12.77 -6.57
CA ILE A 61 -20.20 13.50 -5.34
C ILE A 61 -19.93 14.99 -5.60
N THR A 62 -20.89 15.85 -5.25
CA THR A 62 -20.80 17.30 -5.39
C THR A 62 -21.03 18.00 -4.05
N SER A 63 -20.60 19.25 -3.95
CA SER A 63 -20.85 20.12 -2.79
C SER A 63 -20.25 19.63 -1.47
N ILE A 64 -19.15 18.86 -1.53
CA ILE A 64 -18.42 18.40 -0.35
C ILE A 64 -17.65 19.55 0.27
N THR A 65 -17.77 19.70 1.58
CA THR A 65 -17.04 20.70 2.39
C THR A 65 -15.90 20.08 3.16
N ASP A 66 -16.04 18.81 3.56
CA ASP A 66 -15.08 18.11 4.39
C ASP A 66 -14.91 16.67 3.91
N ILE A 67 -13.68 16.19 3.89
CA ILE A 67 -13.35 14.81 3.58
C ILE A 67 -12.57 14.23 4.76
N VAL A 68 -13.04 13.11 5.30
CA VAL A 68 -12.33 12.36 6.32
C VAL A 68 -11.91 11.01 5.70
N ILE A 69 -10.62 10.75 5.66
CA ILE A 69 -10.03 9.53 5.11
C ILE A 69 -9.50 8.69 6.27
N GLU A 70 -10.13 7.55 6.53
CA GLU A 70 -9.68 6.59 7.53
C GLU A 70 -8.74 5.57 6.87
N GLU A 71 -7.69 5.18 7.58
CA GLU A 71 -6.61 4.32 7.10
C GLU A 71 -5.99 4.86 5.79
N ALA A 72 -5.59 6.14 5.82
CA ALA A 72 -5.10 6.83 4.62
C ALA A 72 -3.86 6.17 3.99
N THR A 73 -3.13 5.32 4.70
CA THR A 73 -2.02 4.52 4.17
C THR A 73 -2.46 3.43 3.19
N GLU A 74 -3.75 3.04 3.19
CA GLU A 74 -4.30 2.02 2.29
C GLU A 74 -4.66 2.58 0.90
N ILE A 75 -4.91 3.89 0.79
CA ILE A 75 -5.21 4.53 -0.49
C ILE A 75 -3.93 4.93 -1.22
N THR A 76 -4.01 5.15 -2.53
CA THR A 76 -2.89 5.68 -3.32
C THR A 76 -2.86 7.21 -3.28
N GLN A 77 -1.71 7.80 -3.64
CA GLN A 77 -1.57 9.25 -3.79
C GLN A 77 -2.48 9.81 -4.90
N ASP A 78 -2.70 9.05 -5.97
CA ASP A 78 -3.60 9.43 -7.06
C ASP A 78 -5.06 9.48 -6.60
N GLU A 79 -5.49 8.50 -5.81
CA GLU A 79 -6.83 8.49 -5.21
C GLU A 79 -7.01 9.69 -4.26
N PHE A 80 -6.01 10.01 -3.45
CA PHE A 80 -6.02 11.22 -2.62
C PHE A 80 -6.14 12.49 -3.49
N THR A 81 -5.36 12.60 -4.55
CA THR A 81 -5.41 13.75 -5.47
C THR A 81 -6.79 13.91 -6.10
N GLN A 82 -7.44 12.80 -6.49
CA GLN A 82 -8.80 12.84 -7.01
C GLN A 82 -9.81 13.33 -5.97
N LEU A 83 -9.67 12.94 -4.70
CA LEU A 83 -10.53 13.42 -3.61
C LEU A 83 -10.32 14.91 -3.34
N ASP A 84 -9.08 15.38 -3.33
CA ASP A 84 -8.72 16.79 -3.15
C ASP A 84 -9.36 17.66 -4.23
N LEU A 85 -9.31 17.24 -5.49
CA LEU A 85 -9.98 17.93 -6.60
C LEU A 85 -11.53 17.96 -6.49
N ARG A 86 -12.14 17.13 -5.65
CA ARG A 86 -13.60 17.17 -5.36
C ARG A 86 -13.97 18.17 -4.27
N LEU A 87 -13.01 18.58 -3.48
CA LEU A 87 -13.23 19.55 -2.42
C LEU A 87 -13.32 20.96 -3.01
N ARG A 88 -14.45 21.26 -3.66
CA ARG A 88 -14.70 22.48 -4.43
C ARG A 88 -16.04 23.16 -4.17
N ALA A 89 -16.63 22.93 -2.99
CA ALA A 89 -17.87 23.62 -2.61
C ALA A 89 -17.65 25.14 -2.57
N ARG A 90 -18.66 25.92 -2.93
CA ARG A 90 -18.63 27.41 -2.82
C ARG A 90 -18.80 27.85 -1.37
N LYS A 91 -17.93 27.36 -0.49
CA LYS A 91 -17.88 27.69 0.94
C LYS A 91 -16.46 27.99 1.36
N THR A 92 -16.29 28.73 2.44
CA THR A 92 -14.99 28.88 3.11
C THR A 92 -14.71 27.67 4.01
N ASN A 93 -13.45 27.44 4.35
CA ASN A 93 -13.00 26.39 5.28
C ASN A 93 -13.24 24.95 4.79
N LEU A 94 -12.90 24.68 3.54
CA LEU A 94 -12.85 23.32 3.01
C LEU A 94 -11.67 22.57 3.63
N GLN A 95 -11.89 21.33 4.13
CA GLN A 95 -10.88 20.60 4.88
C GLN A 95 -10.81 19.11 4.48
N ILE A 96 -9.59 18.55 4.53
CA ILE A 96 -9.36 17.10 4.44
C ILE A 96 -8.66 16.65 5.72
N TYR A 97 -9.17 15.59 6.32
CA TYR A 97 -8.59 14.93 7.47
C TYR A 97 -8.10 13.55 7.07
N LEU A 98 -6.82 13.27 7.29
CA LEU A 98 -6.22 11.95 7.07
C LEU A 98 -5.91 11.32 8.42
N MET A 99 -6.44 10.12 8.64
CA MET A 99 -6.17 9.35 9.85
C MET A 99 -5.47 8.06 9.45
N PHE A 100 -4.32 7.77 10.06
CA PHE A 100 -3.56 6.56 9.77
C PHE A 100 -2.53 6.25 10.86
N ASN A 101 -2.15 4.99 10.93
CA ASN A 101 -0.96 4.57 11.65
C ASN A 101 0.27 4.65 10.73
N PRO A 102 1.43 5.12 11.20
CA PRO A 102 2.63 5.33 10.38
C PRO A 102 3.36 4.01 10.11
N VAL A 103 2.87 3.23 9.13
CA VAL A 103 3.34 1.85 8.89
C VAL A 103 4.69 1.77 8.18
N SER A 104 5.02 2.69 7.26
CA SER A 104 6.27 2.61 6.49
C SER A 104 6.68 3.95 5.89
N LYS A 105 8.00 4.21 5.83
CA LYS A 105 8.57 5.39 5.14
C LYS A 105 8.48 5.32 3.62
N VAL A 106 8.29 4.14 3.04
CA VAL A 106 8.05 4.01 1.58
C VAL A 106 6.61 4.34 1.20
N ASN A 107 5.69 4.41 2.17
CA ASN A 107 4.30 4.77 1.93
C ASN A 107 4.19 6.24 1.47
N TRP A 108 3.23 6.50 0.56
CA TRP A 108 2.99 7.84 0.02
C TRP A 108 2.67 8.88 1.09
N CYS A 109 2.02 8.50 2.20
CA CYS A 109 1.74 9.40 3.32
C CYS A 109 3.02 9.96 3.93
N TYR A 110 4.07 9.12 4.11
CA TYR A 110 5.37 9.60 4.56
C TYR A 110 6.01 10.53 3.54
N LYS A 111 6.09 10.10 2.28
CA LYS A 111 6.75 10.85 1.20
C LYS A 111 6.12 12.21 0.97
N TYR A 112 4.79 12.29 1.05
CA TYR A 112 4.06 13.52 0.76
C TYR A 112 4.05 14.50 1.95
N TRP A 113 3.86 14.00 3.19
CA TRP A 113 3.61 14.85 4.35
C TRP A 113 4.83 15.06 5.26
N PHE A 114 5.84 14.19 5.21
CA PHE A 114 6.95 14.19 6.16
C PHE A 114 8.34 14.28 5.52
N GLU A 115 8.59 13.65 4.38
CA GLU A 115 9.93 13.53 3.80
C GLU A 115 10.48 14.88 3.34
N LYS A 116 9.67 15.69 2.64
CA LYS A 116 10.05 17.01 2.11
C LYS A 116 9.59 18.18 2.99
N GLY A 117 9.17 17.88 4.21
CA GLY A 117 8.53 18.85 5.10
C GLY A 117 7.02 18.98 4.88
N THR A 118 6.33 19.54 5.86
CA THR A 118 4.87 19.67 5.85
C THR A 118 4.41 20.71 4.82
N PRO A 119 3.53 20.36 3.87
CA PRO A 119 3.01 21.32 2.89
C PRO A 119 2.30 22.52 3.54
N PRO A 120 2.20 23.69 2.85
CA PRO A 120 1.46 24.84 3.34
C PRO A 120 0.01 24.49 3.70
N LYS A 121 -0.56 25.19 4.69
CA LYS A 121 -1.93 24.98 5.19
C LYS A 121 -2.23 23.58 5.73
N THR A 122 -1.20 22.85 6.11
CA THR A 122 -1.32 21.51 6.70
C THR A 122 -0.94 21.58 8.17
N LYS A 123 -1.68 20.83 9.00
CA LYS A 123 -1.35 20.61 10.42
C LYS A 123 -1.22 19.10 10.64
N ILE A 124 -0.06 18.67 11.12
CA ILE A 124 0.17 17.29 11.56
C ILE A 124 -0.13 17.23 13.06
N ILE A 125 -0.96 16.29 13.47
CA ILE A 125 -1.29 16.00 14.86
C ILE A 125 -0.86 14.55 15.11
N LYS A 126 0.12 14.38 15.97
CA LYS A 126 0.55 13.06 16.44
C LYS A 126 -0.11 12.78 17.78
N THR A 127 -0.79 11.64 17.87
CA THR A 127 -1.38 11.12 19.10
C THR A 127 -0.92 9.71 19.37
N THR A 128 -0.89 9.33 20.62
CA THR A 128 -0.50 8.01 21.09
C THR A 128 -1.54 7.48 22.08
N TYR A 129 -1.42 6.24 22.51
CA TYR A 129 -2.29 5.69 23.55
C TYR A 129 -2.22 6.50 24.86
N LYS A 130 -1.14 7.23 25.13
CA LYS A 130 -0.96 8.08 26.33
C LYS A 130 -1.87 9.31 26.32
N ASP A 131 -2.31 9.74 25.15
CA ASP A 131 -3.20 10.89 24.97
C ASP A 131 -4.67 10.50 25.17
N ASN A 132 -4.97 9.18 25.22
CA ASN A 132 -6.33 8.67 25.43
C ASN A 132 -6.54 8.18 26.85
N ARG A 133 -7.05 9.05 27.71
CA ARG A 133 -7.33 8.75 29.13
C ARG A 133 -8.46 7.75 29.40
N PHE A 134 -9.16 7.32 28.38
CA PHE A 134 -10.30 6.40 28.49
C PHE A 134 -9.94 4.94 28.16
N LEU A 135 -8.69 4.66 27.86
CA LEU A 135 -8.25 3.30 27.56
C LEU A 135 -8.29 2.41 28.82
N PRO A 136 -8.79 1.18 28.69
CA PRO A 136 -8.73 0.20 29.78
C PRO A 136 -7.27 -0.09 30.19
N PRO A 137 -6.99 -0.27 31.50
CA PRO A 137 -5.64 -0.60 31.98
C PRO A 137 -5.05 -1.86 31.34
N ASP A 138 -5.87 -2.90 31.11
CA ASP A 138 -5.43 -4.14 30.48
C ASP A 138 -4.99 -3.95 29.03
N TYR A 139 -5.62 -3.03 28.31
CA TYR A 139 -5.21 -2.68 26.96
C TYR A 139 -3.86 -1.96 26.96
N ILE A 140 -3.66 -1.03 27.90
CA ILE A 140 -2.38 -0.34 28.08
C ILE A 140 -1.27 -1.35 28.43
N ALA A 141 -1.53 -2.28 29.36
CA ALA A 141 -0.59 -3.33 29.72
C ALA A 141 -0.22 -4.23 28.51
N SER A 142 -1.20 -4.50 27.63
CA SER A 142 -0.96 -5.25 26.41
C SER A 142 -0.07 -4.50 25.41
N LEU A 143 -0.28 -3.19 25.24
CA LEU A 143 0.59 -2.34 24.42
C LEU A 143 2.02 -2.27 24.97
N GLU A 144 2.19 -2.09 26.29
CA GLU A 144 3.51 -2.04 26.91
C GLU A 144 4.25 -3.39 26.79
N ARG A 145 3.56 -4.52 26.92
CA ARG A 145 4.15 -5.85 26.68
C ARG A 145 4.62 -6.02 25.24
N MET A 146 3.91 -5.42 24.29
CA MET A 146 4.30 -5.45 22.87
C MET A 146 5.66 -4.77 22.64
N LYS A 147 6.07 -3.83 23.48
CA LYS A 147 7.38 -3.19 23.43
C LYS A 147 8.53 -4.20 23.54
N GLU A 148 8.34 -5.26 24.32
CA GLU A 148 9.36 -6.30 24.52
C GLU A 148 9.25 -7.43 23.49
N THR A 149 8.03 -7.75 23.06
CA THR A 149 7.77 -8.89 22.18
C THR A 149 7.79 -8.54 20.70
N ASN A 150 7.40 -7.32 20.34
CA ASN A 150 7.40 -6.82 18.96
C ASN A 150 7.57 -5.29 18.93
N PHE A 151 8.79 -4.85 19.10
CA PHE A 151 9.15 -3.43 19.19
C PHE A 151 8.68 -2.60 17.97
N THR A 152 8.73 -3.17 16.76
CA THR A 152 8.29 -2.50 15.55
C THR A 152 6.79 -2.22 15.56
N TYR A 153 5.96 -3.21 15.94
CA TYR A 153 4.52 -2.99 16.11
C TYR A 153 4.23 -1.98 17.20
N TRP A 154 4.96 -2.04 18.31
CA TRP A 154 4.83 -1.05 19.38
C TRP A 154 5.14 0.37 18.89
N ASN A 155 6.22 0.55 18.12
CA ASN A 155 6.56 1.85 17.55
C ASN A 155 5.47 2.39 16.63
N ILE A 156 4.89 1.56 15.79
CA ILE A 156 3.84 1.98 14.85
C ILE A 156 2.53 2.29 15.60
N TYR A 157 2.01 1.33 16.36
CA TYR A 157 0.65 1.38 16.89
C TYR A 157 0.53 2.03 18.27
N ALA A 158 1.59 2.04 19.06
CA ALA A 158 1.59 2.66 20.38
C ALA A 158 2.33 4.00 20.39
N ASN A 159 3.49 4.09 19.73
CA ASN A 159 4.33 5.27 19.74
C ASN A 159 4.10 6.20 18.55
N GLY A 160 3.38 5.77 17.51
CA GLY A 160 3.04 6.57 16.33
C GLY A 160 4.29 6.99 15.52
N GLU A 161 5.27 6.10 15.38
CA GLU A 161 6.47 6.32 14.60
C GLU A 161 6.47 5.52 13.29
N PHE A 162 6.96 6.14 12.21
CA PHE A 162 7.17 5.41 10.97
C PHE A 162 8.30 4.41 11.12
N CYS A 163 7.95 3.15 11.06
CA CYS A 163 8.87 2.02 11.08
C CYS A 163 8.60 1.11 9.89
N SER A 164 9.63 0.52 9.33
CA SER A 164 9.44 -0.63 8.46
C SER A 164 8.96 -1.79 9.33
N LEU A 165 7.85 -2.43 8.95
CA LEU A 165 7.46 -3.70 9.58
C LEU A 165 8.58 -4.70 9.33
N ASP A 166 9.07 -5.36 10.40
CA ASP A 166 10.20 -6.30 10.37
C ASP A 166 9.89 -7.62 9.62
N LYS A 167 9.11 -7.54 8.57
CA LYS A 167 8.88 -8.64 7.62
C LYS A 167 9.67 -8.48 6.33
N LEU A 168 10.52 -7.46 6.24
CA LEU A 168 11.46 -7.40 5.14
C LEU A 168 12.54 -8.46 5.38
N ILE A 169 12.59 -9.45 4.53
CA ILE A 169 13.62 -10.49 4.51
C ILE A 169 15.00 -9.82 4.38
N TYR A 170 15.08 -8.80 3.56
CA TYR A 170 16.28 -8.02 3.34
C TYR A 170 16.09 -6.60 3.89
N THR A 171 16.84 -6.23 4.92
CA THR A 171 16.74 -4.91 5.58
C THR A 171 17.91 -3.98 5.22
N ASN A 172 18.98 -4.49 4.65
CA ASN A 172 20.24 -3.80 4.36
C ASN A 172 20.37 -3.34 2.90
N TRP A 173 19.27 -2.95 2.27
CA TRP A 173 19.30 -2.40 0.92
C TRP A 173 19.28 -0.87 0.92
N ARG A 174 19.80 -0.27 -0.15
CA ARG A 174 19.74 1.17 -0.41
C ARG A 174 19.53 1.43 -1.89
N GLN A 175 18.88 2.54 -2.20
CA GLN A 175 18.84 3.05 -3.57
C GLN A 175 20.20 3.68 -3.92
N TYR A 176 20.60 3.58 -5.16
CA TYR A 176 21.82 4.17 -5.71
C TYR A 176 21.55 4.64 -7.14
N ASP A 177 22.24 5.71 -7.54
CA ASP A 177 22.08 6.33 -8.87
C ASP A 177 23.21 5.92 -9.84
N GLU A 178 24.19 5.14 -9.37
CA GLU A 178 25.33 4.71 -10.14
C GLU A 178 25.01 3.45 -10.97
N VAL A 179 25.58 3.36 -12.17
CA VAL A 179 25.49 2.13 -12.97
C VAL A 179 26.33 1.04 -12.30
N PRO A 180 25.79 -0.18 -12.10
CA PRO A 180 26.56 -1.26 -11.50
C PRO A 180 27.76 -1.65 -12.36
N PRO A 181 28.84 -2.15 -11.77
CA PRO A 181 30.03 -2.56 -12.51
C PRO A 181 29.70 -3.55 -13.63
N GLN A 182 30.11 -3.24 -14.85
CA GLN A 182 29.72 -3.98 -16.06
C GLN A 182 30.37 -5.37 -16.17
N ASN A 183 31.47 -5.60 -15.47
CA ASN A 183 32.21 -6.87 -15.44
C ASN A 183 31.60 -7.94 -14.52
N LEU A 184 30.59 -7.57 -13.73
CA LEU A 184 29.92 -8.51 -12.83
C LEU A 184 28.91 -9.41 -13.59
N PRO A 185 28.77 -10.68 -13.18
CA PRO A 185 27.80 -11.60 -13.79
C PRO A 185 26.36 -11.11 -13.65
N ILE A 186 25.57 -11.33 -14.70
CA ILE A 186 24.13 -10.98 -14.73
C ILE A 186 23.33 -12.17 -14.19
N LEU A 187 22.36 -11.88 -13.34
CA LEU A 187 21.34 -12.83 -12.92
C LEU A 187 19.95 -12.22 -13.19
N ILE A 188 19.11 -12.95 -13.91
CA ILE A 188 17.75 -12.52 -14.25
C ILE A 188 16.77 -13.51 -13.65
N GLY A 189 15.83 -13.00 -12.86
CA GLY A 189 14.70 -13.72 -12.30
C GLY A 189 13.39 -13.33 -12.99
N LEU A 190 12.52 -14.31 -13.23
CA LEU A 190 11.18 -14.11 -13.74
C LEU A 190 10.17 -14.84 -12.85
N ASP A 191 9.25 -14.09 -12.28
CA ASP A 191 8.07 -14.61 -11.60
C ASP A 191 6.83 -14.37 -12.46
N PHE A 192 5.96 -15.39 -12.55
CA PHE A 192 4.77 -15.33 -13.38
C PHE A 192 3.57 -14.87 -12.56
N GLY A 193 2.89 -13.87 -13.03
CA GLY A 193 1.58 -13.45 -12.56
C GLY A 193 0.63 -13.20 -13.72
N TYR A 194 -0.65 -13.02 -13.44
CA TYR A 194 -1.64 -12.69 -14.48
C TYR A 194 -2.68 -11.69 -13.96
N ILE A 195 -3.88 -12.13 -13.56
CA ILE A 195 -5.00 -11.23 -13.18
C ILE A 195 -4.79 -10.60 -11.81
N ASN A 196 -4.50 -11.41 -10.81
CA ASN A 196 -4.39 -10.95 -9.42
C ASN A 196 -2.98 -10.46 -9.09
N ASP A 197 -1.96 -11.16 -9.59
CA ASP A 197 -0.56 -10.85 -9.36
C ASP A 197 0.10 -10.36 -10.65
N ALA A 198 1.09 -9.49 -10.54
CA ALA A 198 1.87 -9.03 -11.67
C ALA A 198 2.96 -10.03 -12.04
N SER A 199 3.29 -10.13 -13.33
CA SER A 199 4.54 -10.75 -13.74
C SER A 199 5.69 -9.81 -13.41
N ALA A 200 6.78 -10.36 -12.83
CA ALA A 200 7.94 -9.60 -12.40
C ALA A 200 9.21 -10.13 -13.05
N LEU A 201 9.89 -9.30 -13.83
CA LEU A 201 11.22 -9.55 -14.37
C LEU A 201 12.21 -8.67 -13.62
N ILE A 202 13.21 -9.27 -12.97
CA ILE A 202 14.23 -8.55 -12.20
C ILE A 202 15.60 -8.86 -12.78
N VAL A 203 16.36 -7.81 -13.08
CA VAL A 203 17.71 -7.92 -13.62
C VAL A 203 18.71 -7.41 -12.60
N SER A 204 19.67 -8.26 -12.25
CA SER A 204 20.67 -7.94 -11.24
C SER A 204 22.08 -8.29 -11.69
N ARG A 205 23.08 -7.70 -11.04
CA ARG A 205 24.48 -8.11 -11.09
C ARG A 205 24.91 -8.55 -9.71
N ILE A 206 25.73 -9.58 -9.66
CA ILE A 206 26.18 -10.19 -8.41
C ILE A 206 27.67 -9.92 -8.22
N ASP A 207 27.99 -9.33 -7.08
CA ASP A 207 29.36 -9.16 -6.59
C ASP A 207 29.56 -10.12 -5.41
N GLU A 208 30.05 -11.32 -5.72
CA GLU A 208 30.26 -12.38 -4.73
C GLU A 208 31.38 -12.01 -3.74
N GLU A 209 32.38 -11.28 -4.19
CA GLU A 209 33.51 -10.88 -3.37
C GLU A 209 33.09 -9.90 -2.27
N ASN A 210 32.28 -8.90 -2.64
CA ASN A 210 31.79 -7.88 -1.69
C ASN A 210 30.41 -8.24 -1.12
N LYS A 211 29.85 -9.40 -1.45
CA LYS A 211 28.52 -9.87 -1.02
C LYS A 211 27.41 -8.83 -1.30
N LYS A 212 27.38 -8.32 -2.54
CA LYS A 212 26.40 -7.33 -2.99
C LYS A 212 25.62 -7.82 -4.20
N ILE A 213 24.35 -7.47 -4.23
CA ILE A 213 23.47 -7.65 -5.39
C ILE A 213 23.02 -6.25 -5.82
N TYR A 214 23.27 -5.93 -7.09
CA TYR A 214 22.85 -4.68 -7.72
C TYR A 214 21.63 -4.97 -8.60
N ILE A 215 20.44 -4.59 -8.16
CA ILE A 215 19.21 -4.62 -8.99
C ILE A 215 19.20 -3.32 -9.78
N TYR A 216 19.23 -3.40 -11.12
CA TYR A 216 19.37 -2.21 -11.97
C TYR A 216 18.36 -2.10 -13.09
N ASP A 217 17.56 -3.15 -13.34
CA ASP A 217 16.44 -3.10 -14.28
C ASP A 217 15.33 -4.01 -13.79
N GLU A 218 14.09 -3.57 -14.00
CA GLU A 218 12.89 -4.32 -13.63
C GLU A 218 11.78 -4.12 -14.65
N HIS A 219 10.85 -5.07 -14.70
CA HIS A 219 9.55 -4.91 -15.32
C HIS A 219 8.51 -5.57 -14.44
N TYR A 220 7.46 -4.84 -14.08
CA TYR A 220 6.42 -5.29 -13.16
C TYR A 220 5.05 -4.89 -13.71
N GLU A 221 4.28 -5.84 -14.25
CA GLU A 221 3.02 -5.57 -14.92
C GLU A 221 2.03 -6.73 -14.79
N LYS A 222 0.74 -6.40 -14.68
CA LYS A 222 -0.37 -7.37 -14.64
C LYS A 222 -0.89 -7.65 -16.05
N GLY A 223 -1.46 -8.85 -16.23
CA GLY A 223 -2.15 -9.22 -17.47
C GLY A 223 -1.25 -9.56 -18.64
N LEU A 224 0.05 -9.76 -18.41
CA LEU A 224 0.99 -10.15 -19.46
C LEU A 224 0.77 -11.62 -19.87
N LEU A 225 0.66 -11.84 -21.18
CA LEU A 225 0.74 -13.17 -21.80
C LEU A 225 2.21 -13.53 -22.09
N ASN A 226 2.48 -14.79 -22.35
CA ASN A 226 3.84 -15.31 -22.51
C ASN A 226 4.60 -14.70 -23.71
N ASP A 227 3.89 -14.39 -24.80
CA ASP A 227 4.42 -13.68 -25.96
C ASP A 227 4.81 -12.22 -25.64
N ALA A 228 3.99 -11.53 -24.85
CA ALA A 228 4.30 -10.18 -24.36
C ALA A 228 5.53 -10.18 -23.45
N ILE A 229 5.64 -11.13 -22.53
CA ILE A 229 6.83 -11.31 -21.67
C ILE A 229 8.07 -11.56 -22.54
N ALA A 230 8.00 -12.44 -23.53
CA ALA A 230 9.12 -12.71 -24.43
C ALA A 230 9.53 -11.45 -25.23
N ASN A 231 8.56 -10.65 -25.67
CA ASN A 231 8.83 -9.40 -26.39
C ASN A 231 9.49 -8.35 -25.48
N ILE A 232 9.08 -8.22 -24.23
CA ILE A 232 9.72 -7.35 -23.24
C ILE A 232 11.17 -7.76 -23.02
N ILE A 233 11.44 -9.05 -22.80
CA ILE A 233 12.79 -9.59 -22.63
C ILE A 233 13.68 -9.27 -23.85
N LYS A 234 13.16 -9.47 -25.07
CA LYS A 234 13.87 -9.15 -26.32
C LYS A 234 14.11 -7.65 -26.47
N TYR A 235 13.10 -6.82 -26.21
CA TYR A 235 13.21 -5.36 -26.29
C TYR A 235 14.26 -4.80 -25.32
N LYS A 236 14.32 -5.33 -24.11
CA LYS A 236 15.32 -4.97 -23.10
C LYS A 236 16.73 -5.53 -23.39
N GLY A 237 16.89 -6.35 -24.42
CA GLY A 237 18.17 -6.90 -24.83
C GLY A 237 18.62 -8.17 -24.08
N TYR A 238 17.76 -8.79 -23.28
CA TYR A 238 18.11 -9.91 -22.42
C TYR A 238 17.82 -11.30 -23.03
N ALA A 239 17.42 -11.38 -24.30
CA ALA A 239 17.04 -12.65 -24.93
C ALA A 239 18.14 -13.73 -24.94
N LYS A 240 19.42 -13.32 -24.87
CA LYS A 240 20.59 -14.21 -24.87
C LYS A 240 21.10 -14.52 -23.45
N GLU A 241 20.55 -13.87 -22.44
CA GLU A 241 20.96 -14.06 -21.06
C GLU A 241 20.27 -15.28 -20.42
N LEU A 242 20.88 -15.80 -19.35
CA LEU A 242 20.26 -16.85 -18.56
C LEU A 242 19.15 -16.25 -17.69
N ILE A 243 17.94 -16.73 -17.88
CA ILE A 243 16.76 -16.30 -17.11
C ILE A 243 16.28 -17.49 -16.28
N ILE A 244 16.16 -17.31 -14.97
CA ILE A 244 15.61 -18.30 -14.05
C ILE A 244 14.17 -17.91 -13.74
N ALA A 245 13.22 -18.76 -14.15
CA ALA A 245 11.80 -18.54 -13.96
C ALA A 245 11.21 -19.48 -12.90
N ASP A 246 10.05 -19.10 -12.33
CA ASP A 246 9.36 -19.97 -11.38
C ASP A 246 9.09 -21.36 -11.99
N SER A 247 9.45 -22.40 -11.27
CA SER A 247 9.35 -23.80 -11.71
C SER A 247 7.91 -24.33 -11.79
N ALA A 248 6.93 -23.64 -11.21
CA ALA A 248 5.52 -24.03 -11.29
C ALA A 248 4.96 -23.92 -12.72
N GLU A 249 5.47 -22.99 -13.53
CA GLU A 249 4.94 -22.59 -14.83
C GLU A 249 5.76 -23.17 -16.01
N LYS A 250 5.98 -24.49 -16.03
CA LYS A 250 6.80 -25.15 -17.06
C LYS A 250 6.30 -24.91 -18.49
N LYS A 251 4.98 -24.79 -18.69
CA LYS A 251 4.38 -24.53 -20.00
C LYS A 251 4.74 -23.13 -20.48
N SER A 252 4.59 -22.14 -19.63
CA SER A 252 4.93 -20.74 -19.91
C SER A 252 6.42 -20.57 -20.24
N ILE A 253 7.30 -21.27 -19.52
CA ILE A 253 8.74 -21.30 -19.81
C ILE A 253 9.01 -21.83 -21.22
N GLU A 254 8.36 -22.92 -21.62
CA GLU A 254 8.56 -23.51 -22.96
C GLU A 254 7.99 -22.61 -24.07
N GLU A 255 6.86 -21.94 -23.86
CA GLU A 255 6.30 -20.97 -24.81
C GLU A 255 7.25 -19.78 -25.00
N ILE A 256 7.74 -19.17 -23.92
CA ILE A 256 8.70 -18.06 -23.99
C ILE A 256 10.01 -18.47 -24.67
N ARG A 257 10.45 -19.72 -24.46
CA ARG A 257 11.64 -20.26 -25.14
C ARG A 257 11.44 -20.29 -26.65
N ARG A 258 10.28 -20.74 -27.11
CA ARG A 258 9.92 -20.79 -28.55
C ARG A 258 9.78 -19.41 -29.17
N GLU A 259 9.37 -18.44 -28.37
CA GLU A 259 9.27 -17.03 -28.77
C GLU A 259 10.63 -16.31 -28.86
N GLY A 260 11.76 -17.04 -28.75
CA GLY A 260 13.10 -16.50 -29.00
C GLY A 260 13.90 -16.14 -27.75
N VAL A 261 13.56 -16.70 -26.60
CA VAL A 261 14.35 -16.61 -25.35
C VAL A 261 14.91 -17.98 -24.98
N PRO A 262 15.94 -18.49 -25.69
CA PRO A 262 16.34 -19.91 -25.60
C PRO A 262 16.98 -20.30 -24.25
N ARG A 263 17.48 -19.36 -23.48
CA ARG A 263 18.18 -19.63 -22.22
C ARG A 263 17.31 -19.49 -20.95
N ILE A 264 15.99 -19.41 -21.11
CA ILE A 264 15.06 -19.44 -19.97
C ILE A 264 14.99 -20.86 -19.39
N ARG A 265 15.08 -20.99 -18.06
CA ARG A 265 15.04 -22.26 -17.33
C ARG A 265 14.18 -22.14 -16.08
N ALA A 266 13.60 -23.27 -15.67
CA ALA A 266 12.90 -23.37 -14.39
C ALA A 266 13.91 -23.29 -13.23
N ALA A 267 13.51 -22.61 -12.15
CA ALA A 267 14.23 -22.65 -10.89
C ALA A 267 14.27 -24.08 -10.32
N VAL A 268 15.40 -24.47 -9.76
CA VAL A 268 15.53 -25.76 -9.05
C VAL A 268 15.07 -25.53 -7.61
N LYS A 269 13.89 -26.04 -7.28
CA LYS A 269 13.33 -25.97 -5.91
C LYS A 269 13.61 -27.29 -5.19
N GLY A 270 14.41 -27.25 -4.13
CA GLY A 270 14.62 -28.33 -3.18
C GLY A 270 13.69 -28.24 -1.98
N GLN A 271 13.65 -29.28 -1.14
CA GLN A 271 12.93 -29.23 0.14
C GLN A 271 13.55 -28.16 1.03
N GLY A 272 12.73 -27.18 1.48
CA GLY A 272 13.22 -26.05 2.28
C GLY A 272 13.86 -24.88 1.48
N SER A 273 13.76 -24.87 0.14
CA SER A 273 14.39 -23.84 -0.71
C SER A 273 13.97 -22.41 -0.36
N ILE A 274 12.77 -22.18 0.16
CA ILE A 274 12.32 -20.86 0.62
C ILE A 274 13.14 -20.41 1.83
N LEU A 275 13.35 -21.30 2.82
CA LEU A 275 14.15 -20.98 4.01
C LEU A 275 15.65 -20.84 3.71
N GLN A 276 16.15 -21.49 2.66
CA GLN A 276 17.55 -21.35 2.23
C GLN A 276 17.80 -20.08 1.42
N GLY A 277 16.77 -19.49 0.84
CA GLY A 277 16.85 -18.25 0.07
C GLY A 277 16.64 -16.99 0.91
N ILE A 278 16.36 -17.15 2.18
CA ILE A 278 16.21 -16.10 3.19
C ILE A 278 17.44 -16.10 4.10
#